data_b53265ce1be5acb1670539d0019853ec
#
_entry.id   b53265ce1be5acb1670539d0019853ec
#
_cell.length_a   1.000
_cell.length_b   1.000
_cell.length_c   1.000
_cell.angle_alpha   90.00
_cell.angle_beta   90.00
_cell.angle_gamma   90.00
#
_symmetry.space_group_name_H-M   'P 1'
#
loop_
_entity.id
_entity.type
_entity.pdbx_description
1 polymer ?
#
loop_
_entity_poly.entity_id
_entity_poly.type
_entity_poly.pdbx_seq_one_letter_code
_entity_poly.pdbx_strand_id
1 'polypeptide(L)'
;MAKDEQQKLGAAGAKAASSQMKRKQFEQELAKLQVELTRLQTWVQATGARIIVVFEGRDTAGKGGVISRITARTSPRVYRHVALPAPSDREKTQIYPQRYIAHFPAAGEIVLFDRSWYNRAGVERVMGFCTEEESERFLLVTPAIEREMVVQNGVILRKYFLDISQDEQRRRFKARINDPVKHWKLSPMDVESVRRWWDYTAAYRRMIEVTHTPEAPWHIVPADDKRRARLNLIRHLLDTIPYKKLDIELPKKVPKSQQRPKGIATTEGLSAGEPIPNYY
;
A
#
# COMPACT_ATOMS: atom_id res chain seq x y z
N MET A 1 18.89 25.11 28.88
CA MET A 1 18.15 25.68 27.71
C MET A 1 17.77 24.64 26.64
N ALA A 2 18.63 23.69 26.27
CA ALA A 2 18.28 22.67 25.25
C ALA A 2 17.22 21.62 25.64
N LYS A 3 17.05 21.33 26.94
CA LYS A 3 16.01 20.37 27.42
C LYS A 3 14.59 20.95 27.43
N ASP A 4 14.45 22.28 27.58
CA ASP A 4 13.15 22.95 27.56
C ASP A 4 12.59 23.15 26.14
N GLU A 5 13.44 23.23 25.12
CA GLU A 5 13.00 23.31 23.72
C GLU A 5 12.50 21.95 23.20
N GLN A 6 13.16 20.86 23.59
CA GLN A 6 12.66 19.51 23.21
C GLN A 6 11.33 19.16 23.87
N GLN A 7 11.08 19.61 25.10
CA GLN A 7 9.79 19.43 25.77
C GLN A 7 8.69 20.29 25.16
N LYS A 8 9.00 21.49 24.67
CA LYS A 8 8.02 22.35 23.97
C LYS A 8 7.66 21.87 22.56
N LEU A 9 8.59 21.26 21.86
CA LEU A 9 8.31 20.61 20.55
C LEU A 9 7.45 19.33 20.72
N GLY A 10 7.66 18.56 21.81
CA GLY A 10 6.79 17.42 22.14
C GLY A 10 5.39 17.80 22.59
N ALA A 11 5.22 18.95 23.23
CA ALA A 11 3.91 19.43 23.72
C ALA A 11 3.06 20.14 22.64
N ALA A 12 3.68 20.68 21.61
CA ALA A 12 2.98 21.30 20.48
C ALA A 12 2.31 20.25 19.55
N GLY A 13 2.84 19.02 19.53
CA GLY A 13 2.24 17.89 18.80
C GLY A 13 1.01 17.26 19.48
N ALA A 14 0.80 17.52 20.77
CA ALA A 14 -0.22 16.83 21.60
C ALA A 14 -1.52 17.61 21.77
N LYS A 15 -1.70 18.80 21.20
CA LYS A 15 -2.88 19.64 21.35
C LYS A 15 -3.55 20.02 20.03
N ALA A 16 -3.94 19.00 19.25
CA ALA A 16 -5.06 19.12 18.35
C ALA A 16 -5.81 17.81 18.40
N ALA A 17 -6.71 17.65 19.34
CA ALA A 17 -7.87 16.76 19.19
C ALA A 17 -8.66 17.30 18.00
N SER A 18 -8.12 17.12 16.80
CA SER A 18 -8.70 17.57 15.54
C SER A 18 -9.95 16.75 15.32
N SER A 19 -11.09 17.41 15.27
CA SER A 19 -12.34 16.80 14.86
C SER A 19 -12.11 15.87 13.67
N GLN A 20 -12.71 14.67 13.72
CA GLN A 20 -12.57 13.69 12.64
C GLN A 20 -12.89 14.35 11.29
N MET A 21 -12.01 14.18 10.30
CA MET A 21 -12.19 14.78 8.98
C MET A 21 -13.55 14.41 8.38
N LYS A 22 -14.30 15.41 7.90
CA LYS A 22 -15.62 15.20 7.28
C LYS A 22 -15.48 14.42 5.98
N ARG A 23 -16.46 13.56 5.67
CA ARG A 23 -16.46 12.72 4.47
C ARG A 23 -16.34 13.54 3.18
N LYS A 24 -17.13 14.59 3.03
CA LYS A 24 -17.09 15.47 1.84
C LYS A 24 -15.70 16.09 1.61
N GLN A 25 -15.07 16.59 2.67
CA GLN A 25 -13.71 17.13 2.59
C GLN A 25 -12.70 16.07 2.17
N PHE A 26 -12.78 14.86 2.76
CA PHE A 26 -11.92 13.74 2.39
C PHE A 26 -12.05 13.39 0.90
N GLU A 27 -13.28 13.29 0.38
CA GLU A 27 -13.53 12.93 -1.02
C GLU A 27 -13.00 14.00 -1.98
N GLN A 28 -13.14 15.28 -1.64
CA GLN A 28 -12.59 16.38 -2.44
C GLN A 28 -11.06 16.35 -2.50
N GLU A 29 -10.39 16.20 -1.35
CA GLU A 29 -8.93 16.14 -1.32
C GLU A 29 -8.40 14.85 -1.99
N LEU A 30 -9.06 13.73 -1.79
CA LEU A 30 -8.71 12.47 -2.46
C LEU A 30 -8.81 12.59 -3.98
N ALA A 31 -9.84 13.24 -4.50
CA ALA A 31 -9.99 13.42 -5.94
C ALA A 31 -8.81 14.20 -6.56
N LYS A 32 -8.30 15.23 -5.87
CA LYS A 32 -7.09 15.95 -6.30
C LYS A 32 -5.86 15.05 -6.34
N LEU A 33 -5.67 14.26 -5.28
CA LEU A 33 -4.54 13.31 -5.21
C LEU A 33 -4.64 12.21 -6.27
N GLN A 34 -5.85 11.76 -6.61
CA GLN A 34 -6.05 10.77 -7.66
C GLN A 34 -5.69 11.29 -9.04
N VAL A 35 -5.88 12.59 -9.32
CA VAL A 35 -5.37 13.21 -10.54
C VAL A 35 -3.83 13.17 -10.56
N GLU A 36 -3.17 13.45 -9.44
CA GLU A 36 -1.71 13.37 -9.37
C GLU A 36 -1.20 11.92 -9.51
N LEU A 37 -1.90 10.92 -8.97
CA LEU A 37 -1.56 9.51 -9.18
C LEU A 37 -1.65 9.09 -10.66
N THR A 38 -2.60 9.63 -11.44
CA THR A 38 -2.63 9.40 -12.89
C THR A 38 -1.49 10.09 -13.63
N ARG A 39 -1.06 11.27 -13.18
CA ARG A 39 0.13 11.95 -13.71
C ARG A 39 1.41 11.16 -13.42
N LEU A 40 1.55 10.66 -12.19
CA LEU A 40 2.64 9.75 -11.83
C LEU A 40 2.63 8.51 -12.74
N GLN A 41 1.47 7.90 -12.96
CA GLN A 41 1.33 6.76 -13.88
C GLN A 41 1.88 7.07 -15.28
N THR A 42 1.47 8.19 -15.86
CA THR A 42 1.93 8.61 -17.19
C THR A 42 3.45 8.79 -17.22
N TRP A 43 4.00 9.43 -16.19
CA TRP A 43 5.45 9.63 -16.08
C TRP A 43 6.20 8.29 -15.94
N VAL A 44 5.71 7.36 -15.13
CA VAL A 44 6.29 6.03 -14.97
C VAL A 44 6.32 5.27 -16.29
N GLN A 45 5.23 5.29 -17.05
CA GLN A 45 5.16 4.63 -18.35
C GLN A 45 6.14 5.27 -19.37
N ALA A 46 6.21 6.60 -19.39
CA ALA A 46 7.06 7.31 -20.34
C ALA A 46 8.56 7.18 -20.06
N THR A 47 8.93 7.07 -18.78
CA THR A 47 10.35 7.03 -18.36
C THR A 47 10.85 5.59 -18.14
N GLY A 48 9.98 4.61 -18.09
CA GLY A 48 10.35 3.26 -17.69
C GLY A 48 10.72 3.13 -16.20
N ALA A 49 10.37 4.11 -15.36
CA ALA A 49 10.67 4.05 -13.94
C ALA A 49 10.06 2.79 -13.30
N ARG A 50 10.77 2.24 -12.30
CA ARG A 50 10.33 1.06 -11.53
C ARG A 50 10.12 1.47 -10.09
N ILE A 51 8.90 1.29 -9.59
CA ILE A 51 8.54 1.75 -8.24
C ILE A 51 8.02 0.57 -7.42
N ILE A 52 8.53 0.41 -6.22
CA ILE A 52 8.02 -0.49 -5.20
C ILE A 52 7.53 0.33 -4.01
N VAL A 53 6.29 0.08 -3.60
CA VAL A 53 5.74 0.65 -2.37
C VAL A 53 5.36 -0.47 -1.42
N VAL A 54 5.99 -0.50 -0.27
CA VAL A 54 5.74 -1.47 0.80
C VAL A 54 4.79 -0.87 1.81
N PHE A 55 3.69 -1.56 2.09
CA PHE A 55 2.73 -1.21 3.13
C PHE A 55 2.80 -2.24 4.24
N GLU A 56 3.41 -1.87 5.34
CA GLU A 56 3.46 -2.64 6.58
C GLU A 56 2.67 -1.95 7.69
N GLY A 57 2.56 -2.58 8.82
CA GLY A 57 1.90 -2.03 9.99
C GLY A 57 0.92 -2.97 10.65
N ARG A 58 0.33 -2.51 11.74
CA ARG A 58 -0.53 -3.30 12.60
C ARG A 58 -1.77 -3.81 11.88
N ASP A 59 -2.33 -4.90 12.38
CA ASP A 59 -3.59 -5.39 11.86
C ASP A 59 -4.69 -4.36 12.08
N THR A 60 -5.60 -4.28 11.14
CA THR A 60 -6.65 -3.25 11.04
C THR A 60 -6.16 -1.81 10.82
N ALA A 61 -4.86 -1.53 10.73
CA ALA A 61 -4.34 -0.17 10.52
C ALA A 61 -4.85 0.49 9.22
N GLY A 62 -5.20 -0.30 8.19
CA GLY A 62 -5.87 0.22 7.01
C GLY A 62 -5.04 0.16 5.73
N LYS A 63 -4.02 -0.71 5.67
CA LYS A 63 -3.15 -0.96 4.51
C LYS A 63 -3.94 -1.12 3.21
N GLY A 64 -4.75 -2.14 3.07
CA GLY A 64 -5.58 -2.37 1.88
C GLY A 64 -6.55 -1.23 1.58
N GLY A 65 -6.96 -0.44 2.60
CA GLY A 65 -7.80 0.74 2.39
C GLY A 65 -7.06 1.92 1.76
N VAL A 66 -5.76 2.07 1.97
CA VAL A 66 -4.91 3.05 1.26
C VAL A 66 -4.67 2.57 -0.15
N ILE A 67 -4.22 1.33 -0.33
CA ILE A 67 -3.96 0.72 -1.64
C ILE A 67 -5.18 0.85 -2.55
N SER A 68 -6.37 0.51 -2.05
CA SER A 68 -7.62 0.66 -2.80
C SER A 68 -7.91 2.12 -3.24
N ARG A 69 -7.46 3.15 -2.52
CA ARG A 69 -7.62 4.56 -2.94
C ARG A 69 -6.57 4.98 -3.95
N ILE A 70 -5.38 4.41 -3.88
CA ILE A 70 -4.34 4.61 -4.89
C ILE A 70 -4.78 3.99 -6.22
N THR A 71 -5.29 2.75 -6.19
CA THR A 71 -5.63 1.99 -7.40
C THR A 71 -7.00 2.31 -8.00
N ALA A 72 -7.89 3.01 -7.28
CA ALA A 72 -9.28 3.23 -7.69
C ALA A 72 -9.46 3.93 -9.06
N ARG A 73 -8.50 4.75 -9.48
CA ARG A 73 -8.56 5.51 -10.74
C ARG A 73 -7.29 5.38 -11.57
N THR A 74 -6.52 4.33 -11.34
CA THR A 74 -5.27 4.06 -12.07
C THR A 74 -5.37 2.76 -12.86
N SER A 75 -4.50 2.58 -13.84
CA SER A 75 -4.50 1.38 -14.67
C SER A 75 -3.91 0.18 -13.90
N PRO A 76 -4.58 -0.97 -13.82
CA PRO A 76 -4.03 -2.18 -13.23
C PRO A 76 -2.85 -2.76 -14.02
N ARG A 77 -2.62 -2.28 -15.26
CA ARG A 77 -1.43 -2.65 -16.05
C ARG A 77 -0.17 -1.93 -15.58
N VAL A 78 -0.32 -0.83 -14.84
CA VAL A 78 0.80 -0.02 -14.31
C VAL A 78 0.90 -0.16 -12.81
N TYR A 79 -0.23 -0.04 -12.09
CA TYR A 79 -0.30 -0.25 -10.65
C TYR A 79 -0.70 -1.69 -10.35
N ARG A 80 0.25 -2.51 -9.95
CA ARG A 80 0.00 -3.88 -9.54
C ARG A 80 -0.09 -3.98 -8.02
N HIS A 81 -1.17 -4.55 -7.52
CA HIS A 81 -1.34 -4.85 -6.10
C HIS A 81 -0.94 -6.29 -5.83
N VAL A 82 0.02 -6.48 -4.93
CA VAL A 82 0.54 -7.79 -4.52
C VAL A 82 0.24 -8.02 -3.04
N ALA A 83 -0.54 -9.06 -2.77
CA ALA A 83 -0.85 -9.55 -1.42
C ALA A 83 -0.65 -11.07 -1.43
N LEU A 84 0.50 -11.54 -0.98
CA LEU A 84 0.82 -12.95 -1.03
C LEU A 84 0.13 -13.72 0.11
N PRO A 85 -0.40 -14.92 -0.16
CA PRO A 85 -0.92 -15.81 0.87
C PRO A 85 0.21 -16.37 1.74
N ALA A 86 -0.13 -17.22 2.70
CA ALA A 86 0.87 -18.02 3.40
C ALA A 86 1.75 -18.79 2.39
N PRO A 87 3.07 -18.94 2.66
CA PRO A 87 3.96 -19.64 1.73
C PRO A 87 3.53 -21.10 1.53
N SER A 88 3.53 -21.54 0.29
CA SER A 88 3.37 -22.95 -0.07
C SER A 88 4.54 -23.79 0.45
N ASP A 89 4.38 -25.11 0.50
CA ASP A 89 5.47 -25.99 0.97
C ASP A 89 6.71 -25.87 0.10
N ARG A 90 6.56 -25.65 -1.21
CA ARG A 90 7.68 -25.36 -2.10
C ARG A 90 8.37 -24.05 -1.72
N GLU A 91 7.62 -22.96 -1.49
CA GLU A 91 8.17 -21.66 -1.15
C GLU A 91 8.90 -21.66 0.21
N LYS A 92 8.47 -22.49 1.17
CA LYS A 92 9.16 -22.67 2.45
C LYS A 92 10.59 -23.21 2.31
N THR A 93 10.88 -23.94 1.24
CA THR A 93 12.22 -24.51 0.94
C THR A 93 13.08 -23.61 0.07
N GLN A 94 12.55 -22.51 -0.44
CA GLN A 94 13.24 -21.52 -1.26
C GLN A 94 13.99 -20.48 -0.41
N ILE A 95 14.88 -19.74 -1.06
CA ILE A 95 15.46 -18.53 -0.44
C ILE A 95 14.31 -17.56 -0.14
N TYR A 96 14.20 -17.11 1.11
CA TYR A 96 13.07 -16.37 1.62
C TYR A 96 12.55 -15.21 0.73
N PRO A 97 13.42 -14.29 0.22
CA PRO A 97 12.94 -13.19 -0.61
C PRO A 97 12.47 -13.62 -2.02
N GLN A 98 12.75 -14.85 -2.46
CA GLN A 98 12.47 -15.29 -3.83
C GLN A 98 11.01 -15.15 -4.23
N ARG A 99 10.07 -15.46 -3.31
CA ARG A 99 8.64 -15.33 -3.56
C ARG A 99 8.17 -13.88 -3.79
N TYR A 100 8.91 -12.90 -3.26
CA TYR A 100 8.63 -11.47 -3.44
C TYR A 100 9.29 -10.92 -4.69
N ILE A 101 10.52 -11.34 -4.98
CA ILE A 101 11.30 -10.90 -6.13
C ILE A 101 10.57 -11.21 -7.45
N ALA A 102 9.86 -12.32 -7.53
CA ALA A 102 9.04 -12.69 -8.69
C ALA A 102 7.97 -11.63 -9.06
N HIS A 103 7.63 -10.76 -8.11
CA HIS A 103 6.63 -9.70 -8.30
C HIS A 103 7.23 -8.31 -8.47
N PHE A 104 8.55 -8.16 -8.54
CA PHE A 104 9.18 -6.85 -8.70
C PHE A 104 8.79 -6.20 -10.03
N PRO A 105 8.82 -4.86 -10.11
CA PRO A 105 8.34 -4.14 -11.27
C PRO A 105 9.27 -4.30 -12.48
N ALA A 106 8.69 -4.51 -13.64
CA ALA A 106 9.33 -4.22 -14.91
C ALA A 106 9.36 -2.70 -15.17
N ALA A 107 10.07 -2.27 -16.21
CA ALA A 107 10.07 -0.87 -16.62
C ALA A 107 8.64 -0.36 -16.88
N GLY A 108 8.30 0.78 -16.29
CA GLY A 108 6.97 1.37 -16.42
C GLY A 108 5.91 0.83 -15.45
N GLU A 109 6.31 0.12 -14.40
CA GLU A 109 5.39 -0.46 -13.41
C GLU A 109 5.58 0.09 -11.99
N ILE A 110 4.49 0.12 -11.25
CA ILE A 110 4.41 0.43 -9.82
C ILE A 110 3.82 -0.79 -9.11
N VAL A 111 4.57 -1.39 -8.19
CA VAL A 111 4.11 -2.52 -7.39
C VAL A 111 3.82 -2.08 -5.96
N LEU A 112 2.60 -2.35 -5.51
CA LEU A 112 2.10 -2.04 -4.18
C LEU A 112 2.00 -3.34 -3.38
N PHE A 113 2.90 -3.56 -2.44
CA PHE A 113 2.89 -4.73 -1.57
C PHE A 113 2.01 -4.49 -0.33
N ASP A 114 0.87 -5.19 -0.20
CA ASP A 114 0.12 -5.30 1.07
C ASP A 114 0.72 -6.41 1.92
N ARG A 115 1.60 -6.06 2.83
CA ARG A 115 2.64 -6.86 3.45
C ARG A 115 3.72 -7.31 2.44
N SER A 116 4.91 -7.54 2.95
CA SER A 116 6.07 -7.76 2.11
C SER A 116 7.00 -8.81 2.72
N TRP A 117 8.26 -8.82 2.29
CA TRP A 117 9.33 -9.61 2.89
C TRP A 117 9.50 -9.31 4.39
N TYR A 118 9.02 -8.18 4.88
CA TYR A 118 9.03 -7.84 6.29
C TYR A 118 8.08 -8.68 7.16
N ASN A 119 7.26 -9.57 6.58
CA ASN A 119 6.55 -10.60 7.33
C ASN A 119 7.49 -11.43 8.22
N ARG A 120 8.73 -11.70 7.77
CA ARG A 120 9.76 -12.42 8.53
C ARG A 120 10.08 -11.72 9.85
N ALA A 121 10.17 -10.38 9.85
CA ALA A 121 10.47 -9.59 11.03
C ALA A 121 9.23 -9.29 11.90
N GLY A 122 8.05 -9.44 11.36
CA GLY A 122 6.76 -9.17 12.02
C GLY A 122 6.02 -10.44 12.40
N VAL A 123 5.03 -10.79 11.60
CA VAL A 123 4.11 -11.89 11.90
C VAL A 123 4.81 -13.24 12.04
N GLU A 124 5.79 -13.55 11.21
CA GLU A 124 6.46 -14.86 11.27
C GLU A 124 7.28 -15.01 12.55
N ARG A 125 8.00 -13.98 12.97
CA ARG A 125 8.73 -13.95 14.25
C ARG A 125 7.79 -14.06 15.44
N VAL A 126 6.76 -13.22 15.50
CA VAL A 126 5.86 -13.14 16.65
C VAL A 126 5.05 -14.43 16.82
N MET A 127 4.66 -15.05 15.70
CA MET A 127 3.85 -16.27 15.73
C MET A 127 4.66 -17.56 15.76
N GLY A 128 5.99 -17.46 15.72
CA GLY A 128 6.88 -18.62 15.74
C GLY A 128 6.88 -19.41 14.42
N PHE A 129 6.58 -18.77 13.29
CA PHE A 129 6.67 -19.38 11.96
C PHE A 129 8.10 -19.37 11.41
N CYS A 130 9.00 -18.66 12.04
CA CYS A 130 10.43 -18.73 11.86
C CYS A 130 11.13 -18.67 13.22
N THR A 131 12.41 -19.07 13.27
CA THR A 131 13.22 -18.92 14.46
C THR A 131 13.64 -17.46 14.67
N GLU A 132 14.07 -17.11 15.87
CA GLU A 132 14.60 -15.78 16.15
C GLU A 132 15.87 -15.51 15.33
N GLU A 133 16.74 -16.50 15.20
CA GLU A 133 17.96 -16.43 14.41
C GLU A 133 17.68 -16.17 12.91
N GLU A 134 16.67 -16.82 12.35
CA GLU A 134 16.23 -16.56 10.96
C GLU A 134 15.73 -15.14 10.80
N SER A 135 14.95 -14.63 11.74
CA SER A 135 14.43 -13.26 11.73
C SER A 135 15.56 -12.23 11.88
N GLU A 136 16.49 -12.42 12.80
CA GLU A 136 17.63 -11.51 12.98
C GLU A 136 18.57 -11.54 11.75
N ARG A 137 18.87 -12.72 11.21
CA ARG A 137 19.66 -12.84 9.98
C ARG A 137 18.98 -12.10 8.81
N PHE A 138 17.68 -12.26 8.68
CA PHE A 138 16.89 -11.53 7.67
C PHE A 138 17.03 -10.02 7.84
N LEU A 139 16.88 -9.50 9.06
CA LEU A 139 17.01 -8.07 9.34
C LEU A 139 18.40 -7.51 9.00
N LEU A 140 19.45 -8.26 9.29
CA LEU A 140 20.82 -7.85 8.98
C LEU A 140 21.13 -7.80 7.48
N VAL A 141 20.52 -8.71 6.69
CA VAL A 141 20.79 -8.82 5.25
C VAL A 141 19.88 -7.90 4.42
N THR A 142 18.68 -7.62 4.90
CA THR A 142 17.67 -6.84 4.16
C THR A 142 18.16 -5.46 3.70
N PRO A 143 18.87 -4.64 4.52
CA PRO A 143 19.40 -3.34 4.07
C PRO A 143 20.33 -3.45 2.86
N ALA A 144 21.16 -4.51 2.79
CA ALA A 144 22.05 -4.72 1.65
C ALA A 144 21.27 -5.07 0.37
N ILE A 145 20.23 -5.91 0.48
CA ILE A 145 19.34 -6.25 -0.64
C ILE A 145 18.58 -5.01 -1.13
N GLU A 146 18.03 -4.22 -0.23
CA GLU A 146 17.30 -2.99 -0.59
C GLU A 146 18.22 -1.94 -1.21
N ARG A 147 19.45 -1.81 -0.72
CA ARG A 147 20.47 -0.94 -1.32
C ARG A 147 20.81 -1.38 -2.74
N GLU A 148 20.98 -2.67 -2.98
CA GLU A 148 21.23 -3.22 -4.31
C GLU A 148 20.08 -2.88 -5.27
N MET A 149 18.82 -3.05 -4.83
CA MET A 149 17.65 -2.68 -5.63
C MET A 149 17.61 -1.19 -5.97
N VAL A 150 17.85 -0.34 -4.98
CA VAL A 150 17.68 1.12 -5.11
C VAL A 150 18.87 1.75 -5.82
N VAL A 151 20.09 1.46 -5.34
CA VAL A 151 21.29 2.16 -5.81
C VAL A 151 21.78 1.58 -7.14
N GLN A 152 21.89 0.25 -7.24
CA GLN A 152 22.45 -0.39 -8.44
C GLN A 152 21.42 -0.56 -9.55
N ASN A 153 20.19 -0.85 -9.19
CA ASN A 153 19.14 -1.15 -10.16
C ASN A 153 18.15 0.01 -10.37
N GLY A 154 18.29 1.14 -9.67
CA GLY A 154 17.47 2.33 -9.85
C GLY A 154 15.99 2.14 -9.56
N VAL A 155 15.64 1.21 -8.67
CA VAL A 155 14.25 1.04 -8.22
C VAL A 155 13.92 2.09 -7.17
N ILE A 156 12.83 2.79 -7.34
CA ILE A 156 12.32 3.73 -6.33
C ILE A 156 11.55 2.93 -5.28
N LEU A 157 12.17 2.71 -4.12
CA LEU A 157 11.55 2.00 -3.00
C LEU A 157 10.98 2.99 -1.98
N ARG A 158 9.72 2.79 -1.58
CA ARG A 158 9.06 3.55 -0.50
C ARG A 158 8.47 2.59 0.51
N LYS A 159 8.83 2.74 1.78
CA LYS A 159 8.37 1.87 2.87
C LYS A 159 7.49 2.64 3.84
N TYR A 160 6.24 2.22 4.00
CA TYR A 160 5.26 2.82 4.91
C TYR A 160 4.86 1.84 5.99
N PHE A 161 4.94 2.29 7.24
CA PHE A 161 4.43 1.57 8.38
C PHE A 161 3.20 2.31 8.94
N LEU A 162 2.02 1.70 8.80
CA LEU A 162 0.79 2.25 9.35
C LEU A 162 0.66 1.84 10.82
N ASP A 163 0.78 2.82 11.71
CA ASP A 163 0.67 2.62 13.15
C ASP A 163 -0.67 3.13 13.68
N ILE A 164 -1.27 2.36 14.58
CA ILE A 164 -2.50 2.70 15.29
C ILE A 164 -2.33 2.42 16.77
N SER A 165 -3.12 3.09 17.59
CA SER A 165 -3.19 2.82 19.02
C SER A 165 -3.84 1.45 19.29
N GLN A 166 -3.55 0.89 20.46
CA GLN A 166 -4.12 -0.40 20.89
C GLN A 166 -5.65 -0.31 21.00
N ASP A 167 -6.17 0.81 21.48
CA ASP A 167 -7.60 1.04 21.63
C ASP A 167 -8.29 1.14 20.25
N GLU A 168 -7.66 1.83 19.30
CA GLU A 168 -8.16 1.92 17.94
C GLU A 168 -8.15 0.56 17.24
N GLN A 169 -7.12 -0.25 17.45
CA GLN A 169 -7.09 -1.62 16.92
C GLN A 169 -8.28 -2.44 17.45
N ARG A 170 -8.50 -2.44 18.78
CA ARG A 170 -9.62 -3.13 19.40
C ARG A 170 -10.97 -2.64 18.89
N ARG A 171 -11.13 -1.32 18.77
CA ARG A 171 -12.35 -0.70 18.24
C ARG A 171 -12.62 -1.16 16.81
N ARG A 172 -11.59 -1.23 15.96
CA ARG A 172 -11.70 -1.68 14.57
C ARG A 172 -12.03 -3.16 14.45
N PHE A 173 -11.48 -4.00 15.30
CA PHE A 173 -11.85 -5.42 15.34
C PHE A 173 -13.31 -5.61 15.74
N LYS A 174 -13.78 -4.92 16.80
CA LYS A 174 -15.20 -4.94 17.18
C LYS A 174 -16.12 -4.52 16.02
N ALA A 175 -15.76 -3.43 15.32
CA ALA A 175 -16.53 -2.97 14.17
C ALA A 175 -16.49 -3.97 12.99
N ARG A 176 -15.44 -4.78 12.86
CA ARG A 176 -15.33 -5.81 11.83
C ARG A 176 -16.19 -7.03 12.16
N ILE A 177 -16.24 -7.43 13.43
CA ILE A 177 -17.11 -8.51 13.92
C ILE A 177 -18.59 -8.19 13.67
N ASN A 178 -18.98 -6.93 13.83
CA ASN A 178 -20.36 -6.49 13.66
C ASN A 178 -20.75 -6.17 12.20
N ASP A 179 -19.85 -6.35 11.24
CA ASP A 179 -20.09 -6.05 9.83
C ASP A 179 -19.95 -7.31 8.97
N PRO A 180 -21.08 -7.96 8.56
CA PRO A 180 -21.05 -9.18 7.77
C PRO A 180 -20.22 -9.10 6.49
N VAL A 181 -20.18 -7.92 5.85
CA VAL A 181 -19.36 -7.69 4.64
C VAL A 181 -17.86 -7.78 4.91
N LYS A 182 -17.45 -7.74 6.18
CA LYS A 182 -16.04 -7.79 6.60
C LYS A 182 -15.64 -9.09 7.30
N HIS A 183 -16.55 -10.03 7.51
CA HIS A 183 -16.27 -11.28 8.21
C HIS A 183 -15.15 -12.08 7.54
N TRP A 184 -15.05 -12.06 6.22
CA TRP A 184 -13.97 -12.71 5.46
C TRP A 184 -12.56 -12.21 5.80
N LYS A 185 -12.46 -11.06 6.48
CA LYS A 185 -11.19 -10.49 6.96
C LYS A 185 -10.83 -10.95 8.38
N LEU A 186 -11.73 -11.69 9.04
CA LEU A 186 -11.48 -12.19 10.39
C LEU A 186 -10.78 -13.54 10.31
N SER A 187 -9.71 -13.66 11.04
CA SER A 187 -8.91 -14.89 11.15
C SER A 187 -8.50 -15.13 12.60
N PRO A 188 -8.12 -16.36 12.98
CA PRO A 188 -7.53 -16.63 14.29
C PRO A 188 -6.29 -15.74 14.59
N MET A 189 -5.54 -15.37 13.55
CA MET A 189 -4.38 -14.48 13.64
C MET A 189 -4.74 -13.08 14.14
N ASP A 190 -5.94 -12.59 13.82
CA ASP A 190 -6.42 -11.29 14.28
C ASP A 190 -6.57 -11.26 15.82
N VAL A 191 -7.04 -12.34 16.42
CA VAL A 191 -7.15 -12.46 17.87
C VAL A 191 -5.78 -12.47 18.52
N GLU A 192 -4.85 -13.23 17.95
CA GLU A 192 -3.47 -13.28 18.45
C GLU A 192 -2.75 -11.94 18.29
N SER A 193 -3.01 -11.18 17.24
CA SER A 193 -2.41 -9.86 17.05
C SER A 193 -2.81 -8.87 18.16
N VAL A 194 -4.01 -9.02 18.74
CA VAL A 194 -4.45 -8.22 19.90
C VAL A 194 -3.77 -8.71 21.19
N ARG A 195 -3.71 -10.02 21.40
CA ARG A 195 -3.10 -10.62 22.60
C ARG A 195 -1.61 -10.30 22.68
N ARG A 196 -0.90 -10.42 21.56
CA ARG A 196 0.56 -10.23 21.44
C ARG A 196 0.94 -8.82 21.04
N TRP A 197 0.18 -7.83 21.42
CA TRP A 197 0.42 -6.41 21.08
C TRP A 197 1.86 -5.96 21.35
N TRP A 198 2.40 -6.35 22.51
CA TRP A 198 3.74 -5.95 22.92
C TRP A 198 4.85 -6.71 22.20
N ASP A 199 4.62 -7.98 21.87
CA ASP A 199 5.55 -8.78 21.06
C ASP A 199 5.65 -8.17 19.65
N TYR A 200 4.52 -7.85 19.05
CA TYR A 200 4.49 -7.12 17.77
C TYR A 200 5.16 -5.75 17.88
N THR A 201 4.98 -5.03 18.99
CA THR A 201 5.60 -3.72 19.18
C THR A 201 7.12 -3.84 19.25
N ALA A 202 7.65 -4.82 19.97
CA ALA A 202 9.08 -5.09 20.04
C ALA A 202 9.64 -5.50 18.66
N ALA A 203 8.96 -6.40 17.96
CA ALA A 203 9.35 -6.87 16.65
C ALA A 203 9.40 -5.72 15.61
N TYR A 204 8.36 -4.89 15.55
CA TYR A 204 8.30 -3.74 14.62
C TYR A 204 9.33 -2.66 14.96
N ARG A 205 9.58 -2.39 16.26
CA ARG A 205 10.64 -1.48 16.65
C ARG A 205 12.00 -1.98 16.16
N ARG A 206 12.34 -3.23 16.40
CA ARG A 206 13.58 -3.85 15.94
C ARG A 206 13.69 -3.82 14.42
N MET A 207 12.63 -4.15 13.71
CA MET A 207 12.55 -4.09 12.25
C MET A 207 12.90 -2.68 11.74
N ILE A 208 12.24 -1.67 12.27
CA ILE A 208 12.46 -0.28 11.84
C ILE A 208 13.87 0.18 12.18
N GLU A 209 14.35 -0.07 13.38
CA GLU A 209 15.70 0.32 13.84
C GLU A 209 16.80 -0.25 12.93
N VAL A 210 16.69 -1.51 12.52
CA VAL A 210 17.73 -2.17 11.72
C VAL A 210 17.64 -1.84 10.25
N THR A 211 16.44 -1.61 9.73
CA THR A 211 16.20 -1.50 8.28
C THR A 211 15.81 -0.10 7.81
N HIS A 212 15.85 0.90 8.69
CA HIS A 212 15.74 2.30 8.30
C HIS A 212 17.09 2.80 7.78
N THR A 213 17.21 2.95 6.47
CA THR A 213 18.45 3.41 5.83
C THR A 213 18.19 4.69 5.01
N PRO A 214 19.24 5.48 4.71
CA PRO A 214 19.07 6.67 3.89
C PRO A 214 18.49 6.38 2.50
N GLU A 215 18.85 5.25 1.90
CA GLU A 215 18.39 4.84 0.56
C GLU A 215 16.96 4.32 0.57
N ALA A 216 16.55 3.67 1.68
CA ALA A 216 15.24 3.06 1.83
C ALA A 216 14.66 3.34 3.24
N PRO A 217 14.29 4.59 3.53
CA PRO A 217 13.77 4.96 4.85
C PRO A 217 12.35 4.41 5.09
N TRP A 218 12.05 4.10 6.35
CA TRP A 218 10.69 3.87 6.80
C TRP A 218 9.98 5.19 7.07
N HIS A 219 8.74 5.29 6.60
CA HIS A 219 7.84 6.40 6.89
C HIS A 219 6.70 5.91 7.77
N ILE A 220 6.63 6.43 9.01
CA ILE A 220 5.60 6.06 9.97
C ILE A 220 4.35 6.89 9.71
N VAL A 221 3.21 6.22 9.53
CA VAL A 221 1.92 6.84 9.23
C VAL A 221 1.00 6.69 10.44
N PRO A 222 0.74 7.76 11.21
CA PRO A 222 -0.29 7.74 12.26
C PRO A 222 -1.65 7.47 11.61
N ALA A 223 -2.28 6.33 11.97
CA ALA A 223 -3.43 5.83 11.24
C ALA A 223 -4.72 5.67 12.07
N ASP A 224 -4.79 6.27 13.25
CA ASP A 224 -6.02 6.29 14.06
C ASP A 224 -7.14 7.03 13.31
N ASP A 225 -6.87 8.16 12.65
CA ASP A 225 -7.79 8.75 11.67
C ASP A 225 -7.52 8.18 10.26
N LYS A 226 -8.35 7.24 9.84
CA LYS A 226 -8.23 6.58 8.53
C LYS A 226 -8.25 7.54 7.33
N ARG A 227 -9.01 8.64 7.43
CA ARG A 227 -9.14 9.59 6.31
C ARG A 227 -7.87 10.41 6.17
N ARG A 228 -7.37 10.96 7.27
CA ARG A 228 -6.12 11.71 7.31
C ARG A 228 -4.93 10.83 6.92
N ALA A 229 -4.84 9.63 7.48
CA ALA A 229 -3.76 8.69 7.16
C ALA A 229 -3.67 8.40 5.65
N ARG A 230 -4.81 8.17 5.00
CA ARG A 230 -4.87 7.94 3.55
C ARG A 230 -4.39 9.13 2.74
N LEU A 231 -4.88 10.33 3.05
CA LEU A 231 -4.48 11.53 2.33
C LEU A 231 -3.00 11.85 2.54
N ASN A 232 -2.54 11.79 3.79
CA ASN A 232 -1.16 12.10 4.14
C ASN A 232 -0.20 11.12 3.49
N LEU A 233 -0.50 9.81 3.51
CA LEU A 233 0.34 8.81 2.89
C LEU A 233 0.40 9.01 1.36
N ILE A 234 -0.75 9.20 0.70
CA ILE A 234 -0.77 9.40 -0.76
C ILE A 234 -0.03 10.70 -1.13
N ARG A 235 -0.23 11.78 -0.37
CA ARG A 235 0.50 13.03 -0.59
C ARG A 235 2.00 12.82 -0.45
N HIS A 236 2.44 12.21 0.65
CA HIS A 236 3.85 11.93 0.88
C HIS A 236 4.46 11.03 -0.23
N LEU A 237 3.71 10.01 -0.68
CA LEU A 237 4.15 9.16 -1.79
C LEU A 237 4.41 10.00 -3.05
N LEU A 238 3.50 10.88 -3.40
CA LEU A 238 3.62 11.77 -4.56
C LEU A 238 4.78 12.77 -4.39
N ASP A 239 4.93 13.36 -3.21
CA ASP A 239 5.96 14.38 -2.95
C ASP A 239 7.39 13.79 -2.91
N THR A 240 7.54 12.48 -2.63
CA THR A 240 8.84 11.81 -2.54
C THR A 240 9.31 11.11 -3.81
N ILE A 241 8.47 11.03 -4.83
CA ILE A 241 8.84 10.50 -6.14
C ILE A 241 9.13 11.67 -7.08
N PRO A 242 10.28 11.70 -7.78
CA PRO A 242 10.68 12.83 -8.60
C PRO A 242 9.98 12.85 -9.98
N TYR A 243 8.66 12.62 -10.00
CA TYR A 243 7.89 12.63 -11.24
C TYR A 243 7.62 14.08 -11.71
N LYS A 244 7.46 14.22 -13.02
CA LYS A 244 7.10 15.49 -13.65
C LYS A 244 5.77 15.31 -14.39
N LYS A 245 4.99 16.39 -14.42
CA LYS A 245 3.83 16.44 -15.30
C LYS A 245 4.33 16.42 -16.76
N LEU A 246 3.81 15.47 -17.51
CA LEU A 246 4.06 15.38 -18.94
C LEU A 246 2.88 15.98 -19.70
N ASP A 247 3.16 16.66 -20.80
CA ASP A 247 2.14 17.11 -21.71
C ASP A 247 1.68 15.91 -22.56
N ILE A 248 0.39 15.63 -22.49
CA ILE A 248 -0.25 14.56 -23.25
C ILE A 248 -1.06 15.23 -24.37
N GLU A 249 -0.74 14.92 -25.61
CA GLU A 249 -1.59 15.30 -26.72
C GLU A 249 -2.91 14.51 -26.66
N LEU A 250 -3.96 15.21 -26.30
CA LEU A 250 -5.31 14.63 -26.33
C LEU A 250 -5.97 14.94 -27.67
N PRO A 251 -6.72 13.96 -28.21
CA PRO A 251 -7.49 14.22 -29.43
C PRO A 251 -8.49 15.35 -29.16
N LYS A 252 -8.44 16.39 -29.97
CA LYS A 252 -9.32 17.57 -29.84
C LYS A 252 -10.80 17.25 -30.09
N LYS A 253 -11.08 16.20 -30.84
CA LYS A 253 -12.43 15.73 -31.13
C LYS A 253 -12.47 14.21 -31.22
N VAL A 254 -13.57 13.63 -30.80
CA VAL A 254 -13.86 12.23 -31.07
C VAL A 254 -14.10 12.10 -32.59
N PRO A 255 -13.36 11.23 -33.31
CA PRO A 255 -13.59 11.03 -34.73
C PRO A 255 -15.00 10.47 -34.97
N LYS A 256 -15.59 10.81 -36.11
CA LYS A 256 -16.84 10.16 -36.53
C LYS A 256 -16.56 8.67 -36.81
N SER A 257 -17.48 7.80 -36.39
CA SER A 257 -17.42 6.40 -36.76
C SER A 257 -17.50 6.27 -38.30
N GLN A 258 -16.90 5.23 -38.83
CA GLN A 258 -17.05 4.89 -40.24
C GLN A 258 -18.55 4.72 -40.60
N GLN A 259 -18.89 4.96 -41.86
CA GLN A 259 -20.25 4.65 -42.33
C GLN A 259 -20.52 3.16 -42.19
N ARG A 260 -21.74 2.84 -41.77
CA ARG A 260 -22.18 1.44 -41.64
C ARG A 260 -22.08 0.73 -42.97
N PRO A 261 -21.35 -0.40 -43.08
CA PRO A 261 -21.34 -1.20 -44.29
C PRO A 261 -22.74 -1.72 -44.64
N LYS A 262 -23.06 -1.81 -45.96
CA LYS A 262 -24.31 -2.43 -46.41
C LYS A 262 -24.37 -3.88 -45.92
N GLY A 263 -25.53 -4.30 -45.40
CA GLY A 263 -25.76 -5.69 -44.96
C GLY A 263 -25.40 -5.99 -43.50
N ILE A 264 -24.81 -5.04 -42.73
CA ILE A 264 -24.60 -5.23 -41.30
C ILE A 264 -25.73 -4.58 -40.50
N ALA A 265 -26.55 -5.36 -39.81
CA ALA A 265 -27.56 -4.87 -38.89
C ALA A 265 -26.92 -4.29 -37.64
N THR A 266 -27.57 -3.35 -36.97
CA THR A 266 -27.03 -2.67 -35.79
C THR A 266 -26.77 -3.59 -34.58
N THR A 267 -27.45 -4.72 -34.53
CA THR A 267 -27.41 -5.63 -33.36
C THR A 267 -27.38 -7.12 -33.73
N GLU A 268 -27.36 -7.49 -35.01
CA GLU A 268 -27.48 -8.91 -35.43
C GLU A 268 -26.40 -9.83 -34.84
N GLY A 269 -25.17 -9.35 -34.69
CA GLY A 269 -24.10 -10.14 -34.09
C GLY A 269 -24.19 -10.31 -32.57
N LEU A 270 -24.95 -9.45 -31.88
CA LEU A 270 -25.13 -9.47 -30.43
C LEU A 270 -26.43 -10.17 -30.01
N SER A 271 -27.38 -10.38 -30.98
CA SER A 271 -28.65 -11.07 -30.72
C SER A 271 -28.50 -12.57 -30.44
N ALA A 272 -27.35 -13.15 -30.75
CA ALA A 272 -26.99 -14.54 -30.36
C ALA A 272 -26.61 -14.70 -28.88
N GLY A 273 -26.38 -13.58 -28.18
CA GLY A 273 -26.13 -13.60 -26.76
C GLY A 273 -27.40 -13.43 -25.92
N GLU A 274 -27.40 -13.98 -24.71
CA GLU A 274 -28.49 -13.78 -23.76
C GLU A 274 -28.33 -12.41 -23.05
N PRO A 275 -29.30 -11.50 -23.16
CA PRO A 275 -29.25 -10.22 -22.47
C PRO A 275 -29.42 -10.41 -20.98
N ILE A 276 -28.65 -9.69 -20.18
CA ILE A 276 -28.82 -9.65 -18.73
C ILE A 276 -30.18 -9.00 -18.42
N PRO A 277 -31.05 -9.63 -17.60
CA PRO A 277 -32.29 -9.02 -17.18
C PRO A 277 -32.07 -7.69 -16.46
N ASN A 278 -32.98 -6.76 -16.65
CA ASN A 278 -32.96 -5.51 -15.88
C ASN A 278 -33.51 -5.79 -14.47
N TYR A 279 -32.65 -5.73 -13.47
CA TYR A 279 -33.02 -5.95 -12.05
C TYR A 279 -33.33 -4.65 -11.29
N TYR A 280 -33.10 -3.46 -11.84
CA TYR A 280 -33.26 -2.16 -11.19
C TYR A 280 -33.96 -1.15 -12.07
#